data_eefc0b6b2077406ae34824160c441593
#
_entry.id   eefc0b6b2077406ae34824160c441593
#
_cell.length_a   1.000
_cell.length_b   1.000
_cell.length_c   1.000
_cell.angle_alpha   90.00
_cell.angle_beta   90.00
_cell.angle_gamma   90.00
#
_symmetry.space_group_name_H-M   'P 1'
#
loop_
_entity.id
_entity.type
_entity.pdbx_description
1 polymer ?
#
loop_
_entity_poly.entity_id
_entity_poly.type
_entity_poly.pdbx_seq_one_letter_code
_entity_poly.pdbx_strand_id
1 'polypeptide(L)'
;NRVQVETSDYTEAGLSALAARLMSAQTNVTRLVVCNGVLQGAGYRPERALAQIDSAAMNEVFEVNTFLPMRVLSAMAPLLKTSAAPIVAALSARVGSLGDNRRGGWYSYRSSKAALNMMLQCLAHELVRVNPSAKVVAYHPGTVDTPLSKPFQAAVSPEALLQSDQAAEALDSVLSQVVADGTLSYVDWRGQTIPW
;
A
#
# COMPACT_ATOMS: atom_id res chain seq x y z
N ASN A 1 -3.40 15.05 -20.71
CA ASN A 1 -3.58 13.76 -20.04
C ASN A 1 -5.08 13.49 -19.90
N ARG A 2 -5.53 12.30 -20.29
CA ARG A 2 -6.93 11.89 -20.13
C ARG A 2 -7.03 11.03 -18.86
N VAL A 3 -7.85 11.46 -17.90
CA VAL A 3 -8.21 10.66 -16.74
C VAL A 3 -9.44 9.82 -17.09
N GLN A 4 -9.38 8.53 -16.86
CA GLN A 4 -10.52 7.63 -16.93
C GLN A 4 -10.84 7.15 -15.50
N VAL A 5 -12.10 7.23 -15.11
CA VAL A 5 -12.57 6.76 -13.80
C VAL A 5 -13.35 5.48 -14.01
N GLU A 6 -12.96 4.44 -13.29
CA GLU A 6 -13.63 3.15 -13.22
C GLU A 6 -14.08 2.89 -11.79
N THR A 7 -15.25 2.33 -11.62
CA THR A 7 -15.78 1.94 -10.30
C THR A 7 -15.75 0.43 -10.14
N SER A 8 -15.45 -0.04 -8.95
CA SER A 8 -15.50 -1.46 -8.56
C SER A 8 -16.07 -1.57 -7.16
N ASP A 9 -16.79 -2.65 -6.90
CA ASP A 9 -17.25 -3.04 -5.56
C ASP A 9 -16.18 -3.80 -4.78
N TYR A 10 -14.98 -3.93 -5.35
CA TYR A 10 -13.85 -4.68 -4.82
C TYR A 10 -14.11 -6.19 -4.57
N THR A 11 -15.21 -6.73 -5.09
CA THR A 11 -15.39 -8.19 -5.14
C THR A 11 -14.40 -8.81 -6.14
N GLU A 12 -14.15 -10.11 -6.00
CA GLU A 12 -13.30 -10.84 -6.96
C GLU A 12 -13.84 -10.72 -8.39
N ALA A 13 -15.17 -10.82 -8.55
CA ALA A 13 -15.83 -10.68 -9.85
C ALA A 13 -15.66 -9.27 -10.43
N GLY A 14 -15.86 -8.22 -9.62
CA GLY A 14 -15.70 -6.82 -10.03
C GLY A 14 -14.28 -6.48 -10.44
N LEU A 15 -13.30 -6.94 -9.67
CA LEU A 15 -11.88 -6.75 -9.96
C LEU A 15 -11.43 -7.54 -11.20
N SER A 16 -11.92 -8.77 -11.36
CA SER A 16 -11.65 -9.60 -12.55
C SER A 16 -12.22 -8.95 -13.82
N ALA A 17 -13.43 -8.40 -13.74
CA ALA A 17 -14.05 -7.68 -14.86
C ALA A 17 -13.26 -6.42 -15.23
N LEU A 18 -12.75 -5.66 -14.25
CA LEU A 18 -11.88 -4.51 -14.48
C LEU A 18 -10.58 -4.93 -15.17
N ALA A 19 -9.92 -5.96 -14.67
CA ALA A 19 -8.69 -6.48 -15.26
C ALA A 19 -8.91 -6.94 -16.71
N ALA A 20 -10.01 -7.65 -16.99
CA ALA A 20 -10.37 -8.09 -18.33
C ALA A 20 -10.58 -6.92 -19.30
N ARG A 21 -11.21 -5.83 -18.87
CA ARG A 21 -11.37 -4.61 -19.69
C ARG A 21 -10.01 -3.97 -20.03
N LEU A 22 -9.13 -3.86 -19.03
CA LEU A 22 -7.78 -3.30 -19.22
C LEU A 22 -6.94 -4.18 -20.17
N MET A 23 -7.04 -5.51 -20.05
CA MET A 23 -6.39 -6.46 -20.94
C MET A 23 -6.91 -6.32 -22.39
N SER A 24 -8.23 -6.24 -22.57
CA SER A 24 -8.85 -6.07 -23.89
C SER A 24 -8.41 -4.77 -24.58
N ALA A 25 -8.18 -3.73 -23.79
CA ALA A 25 -7.67 -2.45 -24.25
C ALA A 25 -6.15 -2.46 -24.54
N GLN A 26 -5.47 -3.60 -24.39
CA GLN A 26 -4.02 -3.75 -24.52
C GLN A 26 -3.24 -2.74 -23.66
N THR A 27 -3.73 -2.48 -22.45
CA THR A 27 -3.14 -1.49 -21.55
C THR A 27 -1.74 -1.93 -21.12
N ASN A 28 -0.74 -1.10 -21.38
CA ASN A 28 0.59 -1.26 -20.79
C ASN A 28 0.62 -0.51 -19.43
N VAL A 29 0.65 -1.27 -18.34
CA VAL A 29 0.70 -0.70 -17.00
C VAL A 29 2.12 -0.27 -16.67
N THR A 30 2.35 1.02 -16.56
CA THR A 30 3.65 1.57 -16.12
C THR A 30 3.71 1.70 -14.59
N ARG A 31 2.58 2.05 -13.95
CA ARG A 31 2.46 2.16 -12.49
C ARG A 31 1.10 1.64 -12.03
N LEU A 32 1.09 0.81 -11.01
CA LEU A 32 -0.08 0.37 -10.28
C LEU A 32 0.09 0.77 -8.82
N VAL A 33 -0.75 1.68 -8.34
CA VAL A 33 -0.67 2.17 -6.94
C VAL A 33 -1.93 1.78 -6.19
N VAL A 34 -1.77 1.05 -5.08
CA VAL A 34 -2.85 0.64 -4.18
C VAL A 34 -2.85 1.56 -2.97
N CYS A 35 -3.89 2.39 -2.85
CA CYS A 35 -3.97 3.47 -1.87
C CYS A 35 -4.90 3.20 -0.68
N ASN A 36 -5.47 2.00 -0.57
CA ASN A 36 -6.36 1.63 0.52
C ASN A 36 -5.68 1.70 1.88
N GLY A 37 -6.46 2.09 2.90
CA GLY A 37 -6.00 2.00 4.27
C GLY A 37 -7.02 2.51 5.27
N VAL A 38 -7.10 1.84 6.41
CA VAL A 38 -7.90 2.22 7.56
C VAL A 38 -7.08 2.06 8.84
N LEU A 39 -7.25 2.98 9.78
CA LEU A 39 -6.61 2.95 11.09
C LEU A 39 -7.64 2.90 12.22
N GLN A 40 -8.81 3.43 11.95
CA GLN A 40 -9.95 3.50 12.85
C GLN A 40 -11.25 3.48 12.05
N GLY A 41 -12.35 3.12 12.71
CA GLY A 41 -13.67 3.07 12.10
C GLY A 41 -14.77 3.44 13.07
N ALA A 42 -16.03 3.22 12.67
CA ALA A 42 -17.17 3.39 13.55
C ALA A 42 -17.11 2.36 14.68
N GLY A 43 -16.87 2.83 15.90
CA GLY A 43 -16.86 1.96 17.07
C GLY A 43 -15.51 1.40 17.50
N TYR A 44 -14.43 1.60 16.76
CA TYR A 44 -13.10 1.19 17.18
C TYR A 44 -12.03 2.25 16.91
N ARG A 45 -10.97 2.19 17.71
CA ARG A 45 -9.76 3.01 17.61
C ARG A 45 -8.52 2.12 17.72
N PRO A 46 -7.34 2.60 17.27
CA PRO A 46 -6.10 1.84 17.44
C PRO A 46 -5.83 1.53 18.91
N GLU A 47 -5.50 0.29 19.18
CA GLU A 47 -5.30 -0.25 20.53
C GLU A 47 -4.05 0.34 21.20
N ARG A 48 -4.15 0.74 22.44
CA ARG A 48 -3.04 1.20 23.28
C ARG A 48 -2.47 0.10 24.16
N ALA A 49 -3.24 -0.96 24.42
CA ALA A 49 -2.89 -2.09 25.25
C ALA A 49 -3.45 -3.40 24.69
N LEU A 50 -2.82 -4.53 25.01
CA LEU A 50 -3.22 -5.86 24.56
C LEU A 50 -4.70 -6.18 24.88
N ALA A 51 -5.15 -5.76 26.06
CA ALA A 51 -6.52 -5.97 26.51
C ALA A 51 -7.60 -5.22 25.71
N GLN A 52 -7.20 -4.31 24.82
CA GLN A 52 -8.11 -3.56 23.95
C GLN A 52 -8.29 -4.19 22.56
N ILE A 53 -7.65 -5.33 22.31
CA ILE A 53 -7.82 -6.03 21.04
C ILE A 53 -9.26 -6.54 20.94
N ASP A 54 -9.94 -6.13 19.87
CA ASP A 54 -11.24 -6.62 19.46
C ASP A 54 -11.10 -7.37 18.14
N SER A 55 -11.54 -8.62 18.08
CA SER A 55 -11.37 -9.48 16.91
C SER A 55 -12.13 -8.98 15.68
N ALA A 56 -13.29 -8.35 15.86
CA ALA A 56 -14.07 -7.83 14.73
C ALA A 56 -13.38 -6.60 14.13
N ALA A 57 -12.91 -5.67 14.96
CA ALA A 57 -12.14 -4.51 14.56
C ALA A 57 -10.82 -4.93 13.87
N MET A 58 -10.11 -5.91 14.43
CA MET A 58 -8.89 -6.46 13.84
C MET A 58 -9.15 -7.03 12.44
N ASN A 59 -10.21 -7.83 12.28
CA ASN A 59 -10.59 -8.39 10.99
C ASN A 59 -10.88 -7.28 9.95
N GLU A 60 -11.61 -6.22 10.32
CA GLU A 60 -11.87 -5.09 9.43
C GLU A 60 -10.57 -4.38 9.01
N VAL A 61 -9.65 -4.15 9.95
CA VAL A 61 -8.35 -3.53 9.67
C VAL A 61 -7.52 -4.40 8.73
N PHE A 62 -7.47 -5.72 8.94
CA PHE A 62 -6.76 -6.64 8.05
C PHE A 62 -7.43 -6.75 6.68
N GLU A 63 -8.76 -6.77 6.64
CA GLU A 63 -9.51 -6.79 5.38
C GLU A 63 -9.13 -5.62 4.49
N VAL A 64 -9.16 -4.40 5.01
CA VAL A 64 -8.87 -3.19 4.24
C VAL A 64 -7.37 -3.01 3.96
N ASN A 65 -6.50 -3.28 4.95
CA ASN A 65 -5.07 -2.95 4.85
C ASN A 65 -4.23 -4.05 4.20
N THR A 66 -4.71 -5.30 4.18
CA THR A 66 -3.94 -6.45 3.76
C THR A 66 -4.65 -7.24 2.65
N PHE A 67 -5.87 -7.72 2.92
CA PHE A 67 -6.54 -8.64 1.99
C PHE A 67 -7.03 -7.93 0.74
N LEU A 68 -7.66 -6.77 0.88
CA LEU A 68 -8.13 -5.98 -0.27
C LEU A 68 -6.98 -5.56 -1.22
N PRO A 69 -5.84 -4.99 -0.75
CA PRO A 69 -4.68 -4.77 -1.61
C PRO A 69 -4.25 -6.01 -2.38
N MET A 70 -4.21 -7.16 -1.72
CA MET A 70 -3.79 -8.41 -2.37
C MET A 70 -4.81 -8.92 -3.38
N ARG A 71 -6.12 -8.76 -3.14
CA ARG A 71 -7.15 -9.05 -4.15
C ARG A 71 -6.99 -8.18 -5.40
N VAL A 72 -6.75 -6.89 -5.21
CA VAL A 72 -6.48 -5.96 -6.34
C VAL A 72 -5.25 -6.43 -7.11
N LEU A 73 -4.14 -6.69 -6.43
CA LEU A 73 -2.89 -7.11 -7.07
C LEU A 73 -3.03 -8.47 -7.76
N SER A 74 -3.76 -9.42 -7.17
CA SER A 74 -4.06 -10.72 -7.77
C SER A 74 -4.86 -10.57 -9.07
N ALA A 75 -5.91 -9.75 -9.07
CA ALA A 75 -6.70 -9.49 -10.28
C ALA A 75 -5.88 -8.81 -11.38
N MET A 76 -4.95 -7.93 -11.01
CA MET A 76 -4.07 -7.22 -11.95
C MET A 76 -2.83 -8.03 -12.39
N ALA A 77 -2.56 -9.18 -11.79
CA ALA A 77 -1.37 -9.98 -12.08
C ALA A 77 -1.15 -10.29 -13.57
N PRO A 78 -2.18 -10.60 -14.39
CA PRO A 78 -1.99 -10.81 -15.84
C PRO A 78 -1.41 -9.59 -16.55
N LEU A 79 -1.88 -8.38 -16.20
CA LEU A 79 -1.37 -7.12 -16.74
C LEU A 79 0.08 -6.86 -16.33
N LEU A 80 0.41 -7.11 -15.05
CA LEU A 80 1.76 -6.92 -14.53
C LEU A 80 2.77 -7.86 -15.18
N LYS A 81 2.34 -9.09 -15.52
CA LYS A 81 3.19 -10.08 -16.19
C LYS A 81 3.52 -9.69 -17.65
N THR A 82 2.63 -8.96 -18.32
CA THR A 82 2.76 -8.63 -19.75
C THR A 82 3.19 -7.18 -20.01
N SER A 83 3.11 -6.30 -19.03
CA SER A 83 3.56 -4.91 -19.15
C SER A 83 5.10 -4.81 -19.21
N ALA A 84 5.63 -3.84 -19.95
CA ALA A 84 7.06 -3.75 -20.25
C ALA A 84 7.95 -3.58 -19.01
N ALA A 85 7.60 -2.66 -18.11
CA ALA A 85 8.36 -2.39 -16.89
C ALA A 85 7.41 -1.83 -15.80
N PRO A 86 6.49 -2.64 -15.25
CA PRO A 86 5.51 -2.14 -14.31
C PRO A 86 6.13 -1.89 -12.93
N ILE A 87 5.78 -0.77 -12.34
CA ILE A 87 6.06 -0.48 -10.93
C ILE A 87 4.77 -0.68 -10.14
N VAL A 88 4.81 -1.57 -9.16
CA VAL A 88 3.71 -1.84 -8.23
C VAL A 88 4.02 -1.21 -6.90
N ALA A 89 3.20 -0.28 -6.45
CA ALA A 89 3.33 0.33 -5.13
C ALA A 89 2.07 0.11 -4.30
N ALA A 90 2.23 -0.21 -3.02
CA ALA A 90 1.13 -0.22 -2.07
C ALA A 90 1.44 0.69 -0.89
N LEU A 91 0.45 1.47 -0.44
CA LEU A 91 0.60 2.33 0.72
C LEU A 91 0.70 1.48 1.99
N SER A 92 1.94 1.28 2.41
CA SER A 92 2.27 0.70 3.71
C SER A 92 2.40 1.80 4.77
N ALA A 93 3.06 1.52 5.87
CA ALA A 93 3.34 2.49 6.91
C ALA A 93 4.61 2.11 7.66
N ARG A 94 5.42 3.08 8.07
CA ARG A 94 6.62 2.86 8.90
C ARG A 94 6.32 2.02 10.15
N VAL A 95 5.12 2.16 10.70
CA VAL A 95 4.69 1.38 11.87
C VAL A 95 4.49 -0.12 11.60
N GLY A 96 4.52 -0.56 10.34
CA GLY A 96 4.57 -1.96 9.94
C GLY A 96 5.96 -2.59 10.05
N SER A 97 7.00 -1.80 10.31
CA SER A 97 8.36 -2.30 10.58
C SER A 97 8.44 -2.91 11.98
N LEU A 98 8.97 -4.13 12.08
CA LEU A 98 9.28 -4.77 13.35
C LEU A 98 10.54 -4.14 13.97
N GLY A 99 11.55 -3.90 13.14
CA GLY A 99 12.83 -3.34 13.56
C GLY A 99 12.76 -1.89 14.06
N ASP A 100 11.80 -1.10 13.54
CA ASP A 100 11.59 0.31 13.93
C ASP A 100 10.57 0.46 15.07
N ASN A 101 9.92 -0.61 15.51
CA ASN A 101 8.90 -0.57 16.56
C ASN A 101 9.51 -0.42 17.96
N ARG A 102 9.50 0.81 18.48
CA ARG A 102 9.94 1.15 19.85
C ARG A 102 8.78 1.57 20.78
N ARG A 103 7.59 1.80 20.20
CA ARG A 103 6.46 2.39 20.94
C ARG A 103 5.39 1.39 21.33
N GLY A 104 5.26 0.28 20.59
CA GLY A 104 4.14 -0.67 20.75
C GLY A 104 2.78 -0.05 20.43
N GLY A 105 1.71 -0.66 20.93
CA GLY A 105 0.34 -0.27 20.62
C GLY A 105 -0.05 -0.45 19.17
N TRP A 106 -1.29 -0.07 18.81
CA TRP A 106 -1.82 -0.16 17.44
C TRP A 106 -1.67 -1.56 16.84
N TYR A 107 -1.99 -2.57 17.63
CA TYR A 107 -1.73 -3.98 17.30
C TYR A 107 -2.30 -4.37 15.93
N SER A 108 -3.56 -4.09 15.69
CA SER A 108 -4.22 -4.42 14.42
C SER A 108 -3.60 -3.68 13.25
N TYR A 109 -3.33 -2.37 13.39
CA TYR A 109 -2.79 -1.57 12.31
C TYR A 109 -1.34 -1.95 11.98
N ARG A 110 -0.46 -2.08 12.99
CA ARG A 110 0.93 -2.48 12.77
C ARG A 110 1.03 -3.85 12.14
N SER A 111 0.30 -4.83 12.69
CA SER A 111 0.34 -6.20 12.18
C SER A 111 -0.25 -6.32 10.78
N SER A 112 -1.31 -5.58 10.45
CA SER A 112 -1.86 -5.57 9.08
C SER A 112 -0.86 -4.99 8.06
N LYS A 113 -0.11 -3.93 8.41
CA LYS A 113 0.90 -3.35 7.52
C LYS A 113 2.17 -4.22 7.43
N ALA A 114 2.55 -4.91 8.50
CA ALA A 114 3.61 -5.92 8.47
C ALA A 114 3.22 -7.12 7.58
N ALA A 115 1.98 -7.59 7.69
CA ALA A 115 1.44 -8.66 6.83
C ALA A 115 1.41 -8.23 5.36
N LEU A 116 0.96 -7.00 5.06
CA LEU A 116 1.03 -6.44 3.71
C LEU A 116 2.47 -6.44 3.18
N ASN A 117 3.45 -5.98 3.97
CA ASN A 117 4.85 -5.97 3.58
C ASN A 117 5.35 -7.38 3.23
N MET A 118 5.01 -8.39 4.04
CA MET A 118 5.38 -9.78 3.75
C MET A 118 4.74 -10.27 2.44
N MET A 119 3.47 -9.98 2.20
CA MET A 119 2.80 -10.38 0.96
C MET A 119 3.39 -9.67 -0.27
N LEU A 120 3.77 -8.39 -0.15
CA LEU A 120 4.46 -7.66 -1.22
C LEU A 120 5.86 -8.25 -1.47
N GLN A 121 6.55 -8.73 -0.46
CA GLN A 121 7.83 -9.45 -0.62
C GLN A 121 7.64 -10.74 -1.43
N CYS A 122 6.60 -11.52 -1.12
CA CYS A 122 6.25 -12.70 -1.91
C CYS A 122 5.94 -12.34 -3.37
N LEU A 123 5.17 -11.27 -3.59
CA LEU A 123 4.86 -10.78 -4.92
C LEU A 123 6.11 -10.36 -5.70
N ALA A 124 7.07 -9.67 -5.05
CA ALA A 124 8.32 -9.29 -5.69
C ALA A 124 9.10 -10.51 -6.18
N HIS A 125 9.20 -11.55 -5.35
CA HIS A 125 9.84 -12.82 -5.73
C HIS A 125 9.07 -13.59 -6.81
N GLU A 126 7.75 -13.48 -6.87
CA GLU A 126 6.96 -14.07 -7.96
C GLU A 126 7.18 -13.31 -9.27
N LEU A 127 7.04 -11.98 -9.24
CA LEU A 127 7.10 -11.16 -10.44
C LEU A 127 8.46 -11.21 -11.12
N VAL A 128 9.57 -11.21 -10.38
CA VAL A 128 10.92 -11.24 -10.98
C VAL A 128 11.15 -12.50 -11.83
N ARG A 129 10.46 -13.60 -11.56
CA ARG A 129 10.59 -14.86 -12.33
C ARG A 129 9.89 -14.80 -13.69
N VAL A 130 8.86 -13.96 -13.82
CA VAL A 130 8.03 -13.88 -15.02
C VAL A 130 8.16 -12.54 -15.73
N ASN A 131 8.52 -11.48 -15.04
CA ASN A 131 8.80 -10.15 -15.56
C ASN A 131 9.95 -9.50 -14.76
N PRO A 132 11.22 -9.76 -15.13
CA PRO A 132 12.38 -9.21 -14.41
C PRO A 132 12.46 -7.67 -14.41
N SER A 133 11.71 -7.01 -15.30
CA SER A 133 11.63 -5.54 -15.36
C SER A 133 10.60 -4.95 -14.38
N ALA A 134 9.82 -5.79 -13.70
CA ALA A 134 8.86 -5.33 -12.71
C ALA A 134 9.54 -4.92 -11.39
N LYS A 135 9.01 -3.89 -10.74
CA LYS A 135 9.44 -3.46 -9.39
C LYS A 135 8.26 -3.42 -8.44
N VAL A 136 8.46 -3.90 -7.21
CA VAL A 136 7.48 -3.83 -6.13
C VAL A 136 7.99 -2.91 -5.02
N VAL A 137 7.11 -2.04 -4.50
CA VAL A 137 7.43 -1.02 -3.50
C VAL A 137 6.38 -1.03 -2.39
N ALA A 138 6.80 -1.27 -1.16
CA ALA A 138 6.04 -0.95 0.04
C ALA A 138 6.35 0.51 0.42
N TYR A 139 5.38 1.39 0.33
CA TYR A 139 5.61 2.83 0.42
C TYR A 139 4.95 3.42 1.67
N HIS A 140 5.74 4.15 2.47
CA HIS A 140 5.22 4.96 3.57
C HIS A 140 5.08 6.42 3.14
N PRO A 141 3.85 6.97 3.04
CA PRO A 141 3.62 8.32 2.51
C PRO A 141 3.97 9.46 3.49
N GLY A 142 4.53 9.17 4.66
CA GLY A 142 4.63 10.15 5.73
C GLY A 142 3.29 10.32 6.46
N THR A 143 3.13 11.42 7.19
CA THR A 143 1.84 11.81 7.75
C THR A 143 1.19 12.82 6.80
N VAL A 144 0.12 12.38 6.15
CA VAL A 144 -0.63 13.19 5.18
C VAL A 144 -1.90 13.73 5.84
N ASP A 145 -2.25 14.99 5.63
CA ASP A 145 -3.48 15.58 6.20
C ASP A 145 -4.72 15.00 5.53
N THR A 146 -5.25 13.96 6.15
CA THR A 146 -6.39 13.17 5.71
C THR A 146 -7.25 12.77 6.91
N PRO A 147 -8.50 12.35 6.72
CA PRO A 147 -9.32 11.81 7.79
C PRO A 147 -8.68 10.66 8.56
N LEU A 148 -7.82 9.85 7.93
CA LEU A 148 -7.10 8.75 8.58
C LEU A 148 -6.12 9.27 9.64
N SER A 149 -5.34 10.29 9.33
CA SER A 149 -4.30 10.81 10.22
C SER A 149 -4.81 11.87 11.21
N LYS A 150 -5.93 12.54 10.90
CA LYS A 150 -6.44 13.71 11.63
C LYS A 150 -6.44 13.55 13.16
N PRO A 151 -6.89 12.41 13.75
CA PRO A 151 -6.89 12.26 15.20
C PRO A 151 -5.50 12.10 15.84
N PHE A 152 -4.45 11.91 15.03
CA PHE A 152 -3.09 11.59 15.48
C PHE A 152 -2.06 12.66 15.12
N GLN A 153 -2.50 13.80 14.58
CA GLN A 153 -1.63 14.88 14.11
C GLN A 153 -1.06 15.75 15.24
N ALA A 154 -1.60 15.69 16.45
CA ALA A 154 -1.21 16.57 17.56
C ALA A 154 0.31 16.56 17.91
N ALA A 155 1.01 15.47 17.59
CA ALA A 155 2.45 15.34 17.82
C ALA A 155 3.29 15.47 16.53
N VAL A 156 2.66 15.85 15.41
CA VAL A 156 3.33 16.02 14.11
C VAL A 156 3.67 17.49 13.93
N SER A 157 4.93 17.79 13.64
CA SER A 157 5.30 19.18 13.35
C SER A 157 4.65 19.65 12.03
N PRO A 158 4.34 20.94 11.88
CA PRO A 158 3.70 21.45 10.67
C PRO A 158 4.48 21.10 9.38
N GLU A 159 5.81 21.07 9.46
CA GLU A 159 6.71 20.79 8.33
C GLU A 159 6.71 19.29 7.95
N ALA A 160 6.29 18.41 8.88
CA ALA A 160 6.20 16.97 8.66
C ALA A 160 4.79 16.51 8.27
N LEU A 161 3.81 17.43 8.28
CA LEU A 161 2.43 17.16 7.85
C LEU A 161 2.28 17.54 6.38
N LEU A 162 2.22 16.52 5.52
CA LEU A 162 2.09 16.71 4.08
C LEU A 162 0.64 16.96 3.66
N GLN A 163 0.44 17.80 2.66
CA GLN A 163 -0.83 17.84 1.94
C GLN A 163 -0.92 16.70 0.93
N SER A 164 -2.12 16.36 0.46
CA SER A 164 -2.34 15.20 -0.42
C SER A 164 -1.60 15.32 -1.77
N ASP A 165 -1.52 16.53 -2.32
CA ASP A 165 -0.77 16.83 -3.54
C ASP A 165 0.74 16.64 -3.34
N GLN A 166 1.28 17.16 -2.23
CA GLN A 166 2.69 16.96 -1.85
C GLN A 166 3.04 15.48 -1.68
N ALA A 167 2.12 14.70 -1.05
CA ALA A 167 2.31 13.26 -0.88
C ALA A 167 2.27 12.52 -2.22
N ALA A 168 1.42 12.94 -3.16
CA ALA A 168 1.37 12.38 -4.50
C ALA A 168 2.62 12.71 -5.33
N GLU A 169 3.10 13.94 -5.27
CA GLU A 169 4.36 14.36 -5.91
C GLU A 169 5.57 13.59 -5.36
N ALA A 170 5.63 13.43 -4.03
CA ALA A 170 6.69 12.64 -3.38
C ALA A 170 6.65 11.18 -3.82
N LEU A 171 5.45 10.56 -3.90
CA LEU A 171 5.29 9.21 -4.41
C LEU A 171 5.79 9.10 -5.85
N ASP A 172 5.37 10.01 -6.74
CA ASP A 172 5.78 10.01 -8.14
C ASP A 172 7.31 10.15 -8.28
N SER A 173 7.91 11.03 -7.51
CA SER A 173 9.36 11.23 -7.45
C SER A 173 10.09 9.96 -7.02
N VAL A 174 9.66 9.32 -5.92
CA VAL A 174 10.27 8.08 -5.42
C VAL A 174 10.11 6.96 -6.44
N LEU A 175 8.91 6.76 -7.00
CA LEU A 175 8.67 5.70 -7.99
C LEU A 175 9.45 5.93 -9.30
N SER A 176 9.82 7.15 -9.62
CA SER A 176 10.65 7.46 -10.80
C SER A 176 12.14 7.09 -10.62
N GLN A 177 12.57 6.85 -9.37
CA GLN A 177 13.96 6.57 -9.03
C GLN A 177 14.20 5.09 -8.67
N VAL A 178 13.13 4.29 -8.48
CA VAL A 178 13.30 2.87 -8.14
C VAL A 178 13.83 2.07 -9.34
N VAL A 179 14.68 1.10 -9.03
CA VAL A 179 15.29 0.21 -10.03
C VAL A 179 14.71 -1.19 -9.88
N ALA A 180 14.42 -1.85 -10.99
CA ALA A 180 14.03 -3.26 -11.00
C ALA A 180 15.24 -4.13 -10.69
N ASP A 181 15.37 -4.52 -9.43
CA ASP A 181 16.49 -5.32 -8.87
C ASP A 181 16.05 -6.70 -8.37
N GLY A 182 14.78 -7.07 -8.64
CA GLY A 182 14.18 -8.34 -8.20
C GLY A 182 13.83 -8.39 -6.71
N THR A 183 13.97 -7.29 -5.97
CA THR A 183 13.67 -7.21 -4.54
C THR A 183 12.52 -6.26 -4.25
N LEU A 184 11.88 -6.40 -3.08
CA LEU A 184 10.96 -5.40 -2.56
C LEU A 184 11.74 -4.20 -2.01
N SER A 185 11.35 -2.98 -2.42
CA SER A 185 11.79 -1.77 -1.72
C SER A 185 10.78 -1.38 -0.65
N TYR A 186 11.23 -1.21 0.60
CA TYR A 186 10.42 -0.64 1.66
C TYR A 186 10.97 0.74 2.01
N VAL A 187 10.29 1.78 1.56
CA VAL A 187 10.79 3.15 1.58
C VAL A 187 9.73 4.16 2.05
N ASP A 188 10.20 5.27 2.57
CA ASP A 188 9.34 6.40 2.94
C ASP A 188 9.24 7.44 1.80
N TRP A 189 8.45 8.48 2.03
CA TRP A 189 8.18 9.58 1.09
C TRP A 189 9.42 10.39 0.68
N ARG A 190 10.54 10.23 1.40
CA ARG A 190 11.86 10.81 1.04
C ARG A 190 12.72 9.83 0.25
N GLY A 191 12.22 8.63 -0.05
CA GLY A 191 13.00 7.55 -0.66
C GLY A 191 13.96 6.84 0.30
N GLN A 192 13.86 7.12 1.62
CA GLN A 192 14.72 6.49 2.61
C GLN A 192 14.22 5.09 2.94
N THR A 193 15.13 4.13 2.98
CA THR A 193 14.82 2.75 3.36
C THR A 193 14.33 2.66 4.81
N ILE A 194 13.26 1.92 5.00
CA ILE A 194 12.71 1.59 6.32
C ILE A 194 13.20 0.19 6.70
N PRO A 195 13.72 -0.04 7.92
CA PRO A 195 14.10 -1.39 8.35
C PRO A 195 12.88 -2.30 8.45
N TRP A 196 13.10 -3.60 8.26
CA TRP A 196 12.05 -4.64 8.36
C TRP A 196 11.57 -4.87 9.79
#